data_0aa7410b47d0f7e6a733157bf13859d3
#
_entry.id   0aa7410b47d0f7e6a733157bf13859d3
#
_cell.length_a   1.000
_cell.length_b   1.000
_cell.length_c   1.000
_cell.angle_alpha   90.00
_cell.angle_beta   90.00
_cell.angle_gamma   90.00
#
_symmetry.space_group_name_H-M   'P 1'
#
loop_
_entity.id
_entity.type
_entity.pdbx_description
1 polymer ?
#
loop_
_entity_poly.entity_id
_entity_poly.type
_entity_poly.pdbx_seq_one_letter_code
_entity_poly.pdbx_strand_id
1 'polypeptide(L)'
;MALQETMKALSYPVRRQILVLLREGELPAGEIAQQLGMSPPATSHHLQKLKTAGLVFERKEKNFIFYELNTSFFEELLLWIKQFQSTREERHETAEQTLLDSHLSSPDR
;
A
#
# COMPACT_ATOMS: atom_id res chain seq x y z
N MET A 1 -7.92 13.05 -2.74
CA MET A 1 -7.39 12.00 -1.86
C MET A 1 -7.34 12.51 -0.43
N ALA A 2 -7.95 11.79 0.47
CA ALA A 2 -7.97 12.18 1.88
C ALA A 2 -6.70 11.63 2.54
N LEU A 3 -5.61 12.36 2.41
CA LEU A 3 -4.31 11.87 2.79
C LEU A 3 -4.18 11.57 4.28
N GLN A 4 -4.79 12.38 5.12
CA GLN A 4 -4.69 12.15 6.55
C GLN A 4 -5.33 10.82 6.93
N GLU A 5 -6.51 10.52 6.37
CA GLU A 5 -7.18 9.25 6.63
C GLU A 5 -6.36 8.08 6.09
N THR A 6 -5.75 8.28 4.94
CA THR A 6 -4.90 7.26 4.35
C THR A 6 -3.73 6.94 5.26
N MET A 7 -3.02 7.97 5.71
CA MET A 7 -1.86 7.76 6.57
C MET A 7 -2.26 7.08 7.87
N LYS A 8 -3.39 7.49 8.43
CA LYS A 8 -3.86 6.88 9.66
C LYS A 8 -4.17 5.41 9.46
N ALA A 9 -4.84 5.08 8.35
CA ALA A 9 -5.17 3.68 8.06
C ALA A 9 -3.91 2.85 7.88
N LEU A 10 -2.88 3.42 7.26
CA LEU A 10 -1.65 2.70 6.98
C LEU A 10 -0.70 2.63 8.18
N SER A 11 -1.03 3.30 9.27
CA SER A 11 -0.12 3.34 10.41
C SER A 11 -0.09 2.03 11.20
N TYR A 12 -1.04 1.13 10.96
CA TYR A 12 -1.08 -0.16 11.64
C TYR A 12 -0.47 -1.25 10.77
N PRO A 13 0.54 -1.96 11.30
CA PRO A 13 1.21 -2.99 10.48
C PRO A 13 0.26 -4.05 9.93
N VAL A 14 -0.75 -4.46 10.71
CA VAL A 14 -1.66 -5.49 10.24
C VAL A 14 -2.44 -5.01 9.03
N ARG A 15 -2.76 -3.74 8.95
CA ARG A 15 -3.49 -3.23 7.80
C ARG A 15 -2.62 -3.25 6.55
N ARG A 16 -1.33 -2.94 6.70
CA ARG A 16 -0.42 -3.05 5.57
C ARG A 16 -0.28 -4.50 5.12
N GLN A 17 -0.31 -5.45 6.06
CA GLN A 17 -0.27 -6.86 5.71
C GLN A 17 -1.50 -7.27 4.92
N ILE A 18 -2.66 -6.76 5.30
CA ILE A 18 -3.89 -7.04 4.55
C ILE A 18 -3.75 -6.57 3.11
N LEU A 19 -3.23 -5.35 2.92
CA LEU A 19 -3.08 -4.83 1.57
C LEU A 19 -2.13 -5.68 0.74
N VAL A 20 -1.07 -6.19 1.36
CA VAL A 20 -0.13 -7.06 0.67
C VAL A 20 -0.83 -8.36 0.24
N LEU A 21 -1.67 -8.92 1.10
CA LEU A 21 -2.42 -10.12 0.74
C LEU A 21 -3.31 -9.90 -0.47
N LEU A 22 -3.86 -8.70 -0.59
CA LEU A 22 -4.80 -8.41 -1.66
C LEU A 22 -4.12 -8.08 -2.99
N ARG A 23 -2.79 -8.09 -3.03
CA ARG A 23 -2.08 -7.79 -4.28
C ARG A 23 -2.41 -8.78 -5.39
N GLU A 24 -2.68 -10.03 -5.01
CA GLU A 24 -2.93 -11.07 -6.02
C GLU A 24 -4.38 -11.13 -6.47
N GLY A 25 -5.26 -10.35 -5.86
CA GLY A 25 -6.65 -10.34 -6.23
C GLY A 25 -7.54 -10.30 -5.01
N GLU A 26 -8.84 -10.26 -5.23
CA GLU A 26 -9.77 -10.15 -4.11
C GLU A 26 -9.79 -11.43 -3.28
N LEU A 27 -10.08 -11.25 -2.00
CA LEU A 27 -10.16 -12.36 -1.06
C LEU A 27 -11.37 -12.17 -0.17
N PRO A 28 -12.01 -13.27 0.24
CA PRO A 28 -13.09 -13.16 1.22
C PRO A 28 -12.53 -12.84 2.60
N ALA A 29 -13.31 -12.13 3.40
CA ALA A 29 -12.88 -11.70 4.72
C ALA A 29 -12.41 -12.87 5.57
N GLY A 30 -13.09 -14.01 5.47
CA GLY A 30 -12.71 -15.18 6.27
C GLY A 30 -11.33 -15.68 5.93
N GLU A 31 -10.97 -15.64 4.66
CA GLU A 31 -9.65 -16.09 4.25
C GLU A 31 -8.57 -15.12 4.72
N ILE A 32 -8.87 -13.83 4.68
CA ILE A 32 -7.92 -12.84 5.18
C ILE A 32 -7.65 -13.08 6.66
N ALA A 33 -8.72 -13.31 7.42
CA ALA A 33 -8.57 -13.59 8.85
C ALA A 33 -7.72 -14.81 9.08
N GLN A 34 -7.98 -15.87 8.30
CA GLN A 34 -7.28 -17.12 8.46
C GLN A 34 -5.78 -16.94 8.16
N GLN A 35 -5.45 -16.27 7.08
CA GLN A 35 -4.06 -16.10 6.70
C GLN A 35 -3.29 -15.24 7.71
N LEU A 36 -3.98 -14.31 8.36
CA LEU A 36 -3.33 -13.47 9.34
C LEU A 36 -3.36 -14.06 10.74
N GLY A 37 -4.08 -15.16 10.93
CA GLY A 37 -4.20 -15.75 12.25
C GLY A 37 -4.96 -14.86 13.22
N MET A 38 -5.93 -14.11 12.72
CA MET A 38 -6.70 -13.18 13.52
C MET A 38 -8.16 -13.58 13.60
N SER A 39 -8.83 -13.11 14.64
CA SER A 39 -10.25 -13.38 14.76
C SER A 39 -11.03 -12.63 13.68
N PRO A 40 -12.19 -13.16 13.28
CA PRO A 40 -13.02 -12.46 12.31
C PRO A 40 -13.41 -11.03 12.75
N PRO A 41 -13.81 -10.80 14.01
CA PRO A 41 -14.15 -9.44 14.40
C PRO A 41 -12.98 -8.46 14.30
N ALA A 42 -11.79 -8.89 14.71
CA ALA A 42 -10.61 -8.02 14.63
C ALA A 42 -10.28 -7.72 13.18
N THR A 43 -10.32 -8.75 12.33
CA THR A 43 -10.05 -8.58 10.91
C THR A 43 -11.06 -7.62 10.29
N SER A 44 -12.33 -7.80 10.63
CA SER A 44 -13.39 -6.98 10.09
C SER A 44 -13.19 -5.51 10.48
N HIS A 45 -12.74 -5.26 11.70
CA HIS A 45 -12.48 -3.91 12.15
C HIS A 45 -11.43 -3.23 11.27
N HIS A 46 -10.33 -3.94 11.00
CA HIS A 46 -9.27 -3.38 10.17
C HIS A 46 -9.71 -3.20 8.72
N LEU A 47 -10.50 -4.14 8.20
CA LEU A 47 -11.00 -4.04 6.84
C LEU A 47 -11.94 -2.84 6.68
N GLN A 48 -12.76 -2.57 7.70
CA GLN A 48 -13.64 -1.42 7.64
C GLN A 48 -12.85 -0.12 7.65
N LYS A 49 -11.77 -0.07 8.41
CA LYS A 49 -10.92 1.13 8.43
C LYS A 49 -10.26 1.35 7.08
N LEU A 50 -9.80 0.28 6.45
CA LEU A 50 -9.21 0.38 5.12
C LEU A 50 -10.25 0.83 4.09
N LYS A 51 -11.45 0.30 4.21
CA LYS A 51 -12.53 0.67 3.29
C LYS A 51 -12.90 2.13 3.46
N THR A 52 -13.07 2.59 4.69
CA THR A 52 -13.42 3.97 4.95
C THR A 52 -12.36 4.93 4.40
N ALA A 53 -11.10 4.53 4.48
CA ALA A 53 -10.01 5.35 3.96
C ALA A 53 -9.87 5.25 2.45
N GLY A 54 -10.66 4.43 1.79
CA GLY A 54 -10.64 4.34 0.33
C GLY A 54 -9.62 3.40 -0.25
N LEU A 55 -8.95 2.62 0.59
CA LEU A 55 -7.87 1.76 0.11
C LEU A 55 -8.33 0.43 -0.44
N VAL A 56 -9.52 -0.01 -0.04
CA VAL A 56 -10.07 -1.27 -0.54
C VAL A 56 -11.55 -1.07 -0.87
N PHE A 57 -12.05 -1.92 -1.75
CA PHE A 57 -13.47 -2.01 -2.06
C PHE A 57 -14.03 -3.27 -1.42
N GLU A 58 -15.30 -3.21 -1.08
CA GLU A 58 -16.01 -4.32 -0.48
C GLU A 58 -17.07 -4.80 -1.47
N ARG A 59 -17.19 -6.09 -1.65
CA ARG A 59 -18.22 -6.66 -2.51
C ARG A 59 -18.89 -7.80 -1.77
N LYS A 60 -20.20 -7.76 -1.71
CA LYS A 60 -20.97 -8.80 -1.03
C LYS A 60 -21.53 -9.77 -2.07
N GLU A 61 -21.39 -11.03 -1.79
CA GLU A 61 -21.95 -12.04 -2.66
C GLU A 61 -22.44 -13.18 -1.80
N LYS A 62 -23.76 -13.36 -1.72
CA LYS A 62 -24.38 -14.37 -0.87
C LYS A 62 -23.95 -14.16 0.58
N ASN A 63 -23.31 -15.17 1.17
CA ASN A 63 -22.89 -15.08 2.55
C ASN A 63 -21.46 -14.59 2.72
N PHE A 64 -20.81 -14.23 1.62
CA PHE A 64 -19.39 -13.84 1.66
C PHE A 64 -19.23 -12.37 1.40
N ILE A 65 -18.21 -11.80 2.04
CA ILE A 65 -17.82 -10.42 1.79
C ILE A 65 -16.41 -10.46 1.27
N PHE A 66 -16.22 -9.99 0.04
CA PHE A 66 -14.91 -9.96 -0.61
C PHE A 66 -14.32 -8.56 -0.55
N TYR A 67 -13.02 -8.51 -0.45
CA TYR A 67 -12.29 -7.24 -0.45
C TYR A 67 -11.24 -7.25 -1.54
N GLU A 68 -11.04 -6.10 -2.19
CA GLU A 68 -10.02 -5.98 -3.21
C GLU A 68 -9.39 -4.60 -3.12
N LEU A 69 -8.18 -4.47 -3.65
CA LEU A 69 -7.49 -3.19 -3.60
C LEU A 69 -8.17 -2.17 -4.51
N ASN A 70 -8.22 -0.94 -4.05
CA ASN A 70 -8.62 0.18 -4.89
C ASN A 70 -7.36 0.67 -5.60
N THR A 71 -7.04 0.05 -6.74
CA THR A 71 -5.78 0.35 -7.41
C THR A 71 -5.70 1.79 -7.89
N SER A 72 -6.83 2.39 -8.25
CA SER A 72 -6.83 3.80 -8.66
C SER A 72 -6.36 4.70 -7.53
N PHE A 73 -6.76 4.38 -6.31
CA PHE A 73 -6.34 5.15 -5.16
C PHE A 73 -4.84 5.05 -4.94
N PHE A 74 -4.29 3.85 -5.12
CA PHE A 74 -2.86 3.66 -4.97
C PHE A 74 -2.07 4.35 -6.07
N GLU A 75 -2.62 4.42 -7.27
CA GLU A 75 -1.98 5.16 -8.35
C GLU A 75 -1.95 6.65 -8.02
N GLU A 76 -3.04 7.16 -7.47
CA GLU A 76 -3.09 8.55 -7.06
C GLU A 76 -2.09 8.83 -5.95
N LEU A 77 -2.00 7.93 -4.99
CA LEU A 77 -1.07 8.06 -3.89
C LEU A 77 0.38 8.05 -4.41
N LEU A 78 0.65 7.18 -5.37
CA LEU A 78 1.97 7.11 -5.96
C LEU A 78 2.35 8.41 -6.63
N LEU A 79 1.41 9.02 -7.36
CA LEU A 79 1.69 10.30 -8.01
C LEU A 79 2.00 11.38 -6.99
N TRP A 80 1.30 11.36 -5.87
CA TRP A 80 1.57 12.33 -4.83
C TRP A 80 2.97 12.15 -4.25
N ILE A 81 3.37 10.91 -4.03
CA ILE A 81 4.70 10.62 -3.49
C ILE A 81 5.79 10.98 -4.49
N LYS A 82 5.54 10.72 -5.77
CA LYS A 82 6.55 10.95 -6.79
C LYS A 82 6.95 12.42 -6.91
N GLN A 83 6.06 13.33 -6.57
CA GLN A 83 6.41 14.74 -6.69
C GLN A 83 7.56 15.13 -5.78
N PHE A 84 7.82 14.36 -4.74
CA PHE A 84 8.88 14.67 -3.81
C PHE A 84 10.22 14.10 -4.22
N GLN A 85 10.27 13.27 -5.25
CA GLN A 85 11.54 12.72 -5.68
C GLN A 85 11.94 13.18 -7.08
N SER A 86 11.02 13.73 -7.88
CA SER A 86 11.34 13.93 -9.27
C SER A 86 12.53 14.86 -9.51
N THR A 87 12.45 16.14 -9.14
CA THR A 87 13.51 17.08 -9.44
C THR A 87 14.81 16.73 -8.75
N ARG A 88 14.71 16.46 -7.48
CA ARG A 88 15.89 16.14 -6.72
C ARG A 88 16.46 14.80 -7.14
N GLU A 89 15.60 13.88 -7.47
CA GLU A 89 16.04 12.57 -7.90
C GLU A 89 16.84 12.65 -9.18
N GLU A 90 16.39 13.46 -10.11
CA GLU A 90 17.09 13.62 -11.36
C GLU A 90 18.49 14.17 -11.16
N ARG A 91 18.62 15.20 -10.33
CA ARG A 91 19.93 15.75 -10.06
C ARG A 91 20.80 14.76 -9.32
N HIS A 92 20.20 14.02 -8.40
CA HIS A 92 20.92 13.04 -7.62
C HIS A 92 21.41 11.91 -8.52
N GLU A 93 20.58 11.45 -9.41
CA GLU A 93 20.97 10.41 -10.34
C GLU A 93 22.10 10.86 -11.21
N THR A 94 22.06 12.07 -11.70
CA THR A 94 23.12 12.59 -12.54
C THR A 94 24.42 12.63 -11.77
N ALA A 95 24.38 13.09 -10.55
CA ALA A 95 25.58 13.15 -9.73
C ALA A 95 26.12 11.77 -9.43
N GLU A 96 25.23 10.84 -9.10
CA GLU A 96 25.65 9.48 -8.82
C GLU A 96 26.21 8.81 -10.05
N GLN A 97 25.59 9.03 -11.18
CA GLN A 97 26.08 8.43 -12.40
C GLN A 97 27.47 8.93 -12.71
N THR A 98 27.69 10.21 -12.50
CA THR A 98 29.01 10.78 -12.72
C THR A 98 30.03 10.13 -11.79
N LEU A 99 29.67 9.98 -10.54
CA LEU A 99 30.58 9.36 -9.58
C LEU A 99 30.84 7.91 -9.92
N LEU A 100 29.80 7.20 -10.32
CA LEU A 100 29.98 5.80 -10.69
C LEU A 100 30.87 5.67 -11.91
N ASP A 101 30.69 6.54 -12.88
CA ASP A 101 31.54 6.50 -14.05
C ASP A 101 32.98 6.77 -13.69
N SER A 102 33.20 7.59 -12.68
CA SER A 102 34.57 7.92 -12.28
C SER A 102 35.17 6.85 -11.41
N HIS A 103 34.41 6.36 -10.43
CA HIS A 103 34.94 5.45 -9.45
C HIS A 103 34.55 4.03 -9.68
N LEU A 104 33.51 3.84 -10.42
CA LEU A 104 33.05 2.55 -10.67
C LEU A 104 32.52 1.87 -9.48
N SER A 105 32.72 2.28 -8.35
CA SER A 105 32.14 1.61 -7.28
C SER A 105 32.19 2.47 -6.13
N SER A 106 31.24 2.92 -5.69
CA SER A 106 31.16 3.73 -4.56
C SER A 106 29.93 3.34 -3.92
N PRO A 107 29.89 2.15 -3.49
CA PRO A 107 28.66 1.60 -3.06
C PRO A 107 28.14 2.22 -1.83
N ASP A 108 28.96 2.79 -1.08
CA ASP A 108 28.42 3.30 0.09
C ASP A 108 27.93 4.60 -0.20
N ARG A 109 27.16 4.93 -0.17
CA ARG A 109 26.54 6.09 -0.34
C ARG A 109 25.66 6.24 0.71
#